data_1f2a578af46dcd3f7993df00c8e4a177
#
_entry.id   1f2a578af46dcd3f7993df00c8e4a177
#
_cell.length_a   1.000
_cell.length_b   1.000
_cell.length_c   1.000
_cell.angle_alpha   90.00
_cell.angle_beta   90.00
_cell.angle_gamma   90.00
#
_symmetry.space_group_name_H-M   'P 1'
#
loop_
_entity.id
_entity.type
_entity.pdbx_description
1 polymer ?
#
loop_
_entity_poly.entity_id
_entity_poly.type
_entity_poly.pdbx_seq_one_letter_code
_entity_poly.pdbx_strand_id
1 'polypeptide(L)'
;MNPVELPAPAADRELVAALRQDLLAAEFTNERVAQLLGADALAAMERDQLVPGMLRIAELLSTDGTPDPCAVLAGLWLLGLDIPAGQLQAALPRLGVEGLRRLNLVHPAAAERPTAEAHGTPGADDAERYRPSVDLRPYQAEQEQVLVDLWVASDLPAAQLQGPLHPEHVLGIGGASLTLAASIHRTPVQRALEIGTGCGIQLLHLLDHAEHVVATDLSRRALDFTEFNLVLNAPALRLDPGDLGARVELVQGSLLEPVAGRRFDLIISNPPFVITPRPRGEQIQARYTYRDGGRAGDELMAELIGALPEHLTDSGTAQLLGNWEIQDQDAWDARPRLWCAGFPAEVDAWFIQRDRQDSAQYAETWLRDASTQRDPESYRRRYAEYLEDFGSRAVLAVGFGMIFLRRRSVDAGSAEARAITPWRRFEELTGAVEQPLGPVLGATAARAESAARDPQAVFDTVLAVAPDVTEERHQRFGAVHPEVILARQGAGLRRSRAVSSAAAGLLGAADGEYQAAALITAVAALMADESTDQEDLEQALRSEVLELYVEGYLSES
;
A
#
# COMPACT_ATOMS: atom_id res chain seq x y z
N MET A 1 24.00 22.09 9.56
CA MET A 1 24.37 21.90 8.15
C MET A 1 23.06 21.59 7.43
N ASN A 2 22.72 22.33 6.38
CA ASN A 2 21.61 21.91 5.52
C ASN A 2 21.97 20.55 4.92
N PRO A 3 21.05 19.59 4.86
CA PRO A 3 21.30 18.34 4.16
C PRO A 3 21.73 18.68 2.73
N VAL A 4 22.80 18.05 2.27
CA VAL A 4 23.25 18.18 0.87
C VAL A 4 22.13 17.58 0.04
N GLU A 5 21.47 18.39 -0.77
CA GLU A 5 20.45 17.96 -1.68
C GLU A 5 21.13 17.16 -2.81
N LEU A 6 21.04 15.84 -2.73
CA LEU A 6 21.54 14.96 -3.78
C LEU A 6 20.55 14.99 -4.95
N PRO A 7 21.02 15.10 -6.21
CA PRO A 7 20.13 15.08 -7.37
C PRO A 7 19.43 13.73 -7.51
N ALA A 8 18.22 13.74 -8.12
CA ALA A 8 17.56 12.50 -8.50
C ALA A 8 18.41 11.71 -9.52
N PRO A 9 18.19 10.38 -9.64
CA PRO A 9 18.92 9.59 -10.63
C PRO A 9 18.56 10.03 -12.06
N ALA A 10 19.57 10.01 -12.94
CA ALA A 10 19.38 10.38 -14.34
C ALA A 10 18.92 9.16 -15.17
N ALA A 11 17.89 9.31 -15.99
CA ALA A 11 17.36 8.24 -16.84
C ALA A 11 18.06 8.15 -18.21
N ASP A 12 19.41 8.24 -18.23
CA ASP A 12 20.20 8.02 -19.46
C ASP A 12 20.08 6.56 -19.89
N ARG A 13 19.41 6.32 -21.00
CA ARG A 13 18.99 4.97 -21.45
C ARG A 13 20.17 4.02 -21.67
N GLU A 14 21.28 4.52 -22.23
CA GLU A 14 22.46 3.69 -22.51
C GLU A 14 23.16 3.27 -21.20
N LEU A 15 23.33 4.21 -20.28
CA LEU A 15 23.94 3.95 -18.98
C LEU A 15 23.03 3.07 -18.11
N VAL A 16 21.72 3.30 -18.12
CA VAL A 16 20.76 2.47 -17.38
C VAL A 16 20.70 1.05 -17.94
N ALA A 17 20.82 0.87 -19.26
CA ALA A 17 20.93 -0.47 -19.86
C ALA A 17 22.21 -1.18 -19.43
N ALA A 18 23.36 -0.47 -19.35
CA ALA A 18 24.60 -1.01 -18.82
C ALA A 18 24.48 -1.40 -17.33
N LEU A 19 23.88 -0.52 -16.52
CA LEU A 19 23.57 -0.81 -15.11
C LEU A 19 22.75 -2.09 -14.97
N ARG A 20 21.65 -2.19 -15.72
CA ARG A 20 20.78 -3.37 -15.67
C ARG A 20 21.52 -4.66 -16.00
N GLN A 21 22.39 -4.64 -17.02
CA GLN A 21 23.19 -5.82 -17.38
C GLN A 21 24.19 -6.21 -16.27
N ASP A 22 24.76 -5.25 -15.59
CA ASP A 22 25.67 -5.49 -14.47
C ASP A 22 24.91 -5.99 -13.24
N LEU A 23 23.72 -5.45 -12.92
CA LEU A 23 22.86 -5.96 -11.85
C LEU A 23 22.44 -7.42 -12.06
N LEU A 24 22.09 -7.78 -13.31
CA LEU A 24 21.81 -9.17 -13.69
C LEU A 24 23.05 -10.07 -13.54
N ALA A 25 24.22 -9.61 -14.00
CA ALA A 25 25.45 -10.37 -13.90
C ALA A 25 25.94 -10.54 -12.46
N ALA A 26 25.65 -9.58 -11.58
CA ALA A 26 25.91 -9.64 -10.15
C ALA A 26 24.89 -10.49 -9.38
N GLU A 27 23.84 -10.97 -10.04
CA GLU A 27 22.70 -11.64 -9.40
C GLU A 27 22.13 -10.80 -8.24
N PHE A 28 22.02 -9.47 -8.42
CA PHE A 28 21.52 -8.57 -7.38
C PHE A 28 20.01 -8.72 -7.26
N THR A 29 19.57 -9.82 -6.61
CA THR A 29 18.17 -10.22 -6.40
C THR A 29 17.86 -10.32 -4.92
N ASN A 30 16.56 -10.31 -4.56
CA ASN A 30 16.12 -10.52 -3.17
C ASN A 30 16.68 -11.82 -2.59
N GLU A 31 16.62 -12.91 -3.36
CA GLU A 31 17.08 -14.23 -2.92
C GLU A 31 18.59 -14.22 -2.66
N ARG A 32 19.39 -13.67 -3.58
CA ARG A 32 20.84 -13.63 -3.44
C ARG A 32 21.28 -12.74 -2.28
N VAL A 33 20.66 -11.57 -2.13
CA VAL A 33 20.91 -10.67 -0.98
C VAL A 33 20.57 -11.37 0.33
N ALA A 34 19.45 -12.10 0.38
CA ALA A 34 19.06 -12.86 1.57
C ALA A 34 20.07 -13.97 1.92
N GLN A 35 20.58 -14.68 0.93
CA GLN A 35 21.64 -15.70 1.13
C GLN A 35 22.94 -15.08 1.67
N LEU A 36 23.34 -13.90 1.18
CA LEU A 36 24.56 -13.22 1.61
C LEU A 36 24.46 -12.68 3.03
N LEU A 37 23.36 -12.01 3.36
CA LEU A 37 23.15 -11.35 4.65
C LEU A 37 22.76 -12.33 5.76
N GLY A 38 21.96 -13.35 5.43
CA GLY A 38 21.39 -14.29 6.39
C GLY A 38 20.16 -13.73 7.13
N ALA A 39 19.41 -14.63 7.78
CA ALA A 39 18.12 -14.31 8.38
C ALA A 39 18.20 -13.23 9.49
N ASP A 40 19.22 -13.31 10.33
CA ASP A 40 19.38 -12.39 11.47
C ASP A 40 19.63 -10.94 11.03
N ALA A 41 20.47 -10.75 10.01
CA ALA A 41 20.74 -9.41 9.46
C ALA A 41 19.52 -8.85 8.73
N LEU A 42 18.79 -9.67 7.97
CA LEU A 42 17.54 -9.25 7.31
C LEU A 42 16.48 -8.84 8.35
N ALA A 43 16.25 -9.67 9.35
CA ALA A 43 15.30 -9.35 10.43
C ALA A 43 15.71 -8.08 11.21
N ALA A 44 17.00 -7.79 11.34
CA ALA A 44 17.49 -6.54 11.91
C ALA A 44 17.20 -5.35 10.98
N MET A 45 17.43 -5.49 9.67
CA MET A 45 17.16 -4.43 8.69
C MET A 45 15.67 -4.08 8.62
N GLU A 46 14.75 -5.03 8.78
CA GLU A 46 13.30 -4.77 8.90
C GLU A 46 12.95 -3.87 10.10
N ARG A 47 13.83 -3.77 11.08
CA ARG A 47 13.71 -2.88 12.24
C ARG A 47 14.64 -1.66 12.16
N ASP A 48 15.09 -1.28 10.98
CA ASP A 48 16.04 -0.19 10.72
C ASP A 48 17.40 -0.34 11.41
N GLN A 49 17.81 -1.59 11.73
CA GLN A 49 19.09 -1.89 12.34
C GLN A 49 20.09 -2.45 11.31
N LEU A 50 20.96 -1.58 10.79
CA LEU A 50 21.88 -1.95 9.70
C LEU A 50 23.16 -2.65 10.16
N VAL A 51 23.54 -2.52 11.44
CA VAL A 51 24.84 -3.00 11.97
C VAL A 51 25.10 -4.48 11.70
N PRO A 52 24.17 -5.43 11.93
CA PRO A 52 24.41 -6.84 11.63
C PRO A 52 24.74 -7.09 10.15
N GLY A 53 24.01 -6.43 9.24
CA GLY A 53 24.27 -6.49 7.81
C GLY A 53 25.63 -5.89 7.44
N MET A 54 25.99 -4.74 8.01
CA MET A 54 27.29 -4.08 7.79
C MET A 54 28.46 -4.97 8.21
N LEU A 55 28.38 -5.63 9.36
CA LEU A 55 29.41 -6.55 9.84
C LEU A 55 29.55 -7.75 8.89
N ARG A 56 28.42 -8.32 8.46
CA ARG A 56 28.42 -9.44 7.54
C ARG A 56 29.03 -9.08 6.18
N ILE A 57 28.67 -7.95 5.62
CA ILE A 57 29.24 -7.48 4.34
C ILE A 57 30.72 -7.13 4.50
N ALA A 58 31.13 -6.48 5.60
CA ALA A 58 32.54 -6.19 5.84
C ALA A 58 33.39 -7.47 5.88
N GLU A 59 32.90 -8.55 6.49
CA GLU A 59 33.54 -9.87 6.48
C GLU A 59 33.71 -10.38 5.02
N LEU A 60 32.64 -10.34 4.21
CA LEU A 60 32.65 -10.81 2.83
C LEU A 60 33.58 -9.99 1.94
N LEU A 61 33.67 -8.67 2.16
CA LEU A 61 34.55 -7.78 1.39
C LEU A 61 36.02 -7.84 1.82
N SER A 62 36.34 -8.41 2.99
CA SER A 62 37.71 -8.57 3.52
C SER A 62 38.36 -9.89 3.16
N THR A 63 37.68 -10.80 2.47
CA THR A 63 38.25 -12.08 2.02
C THR A 63 39.27 -11.89 0.91
N ASP A 64 40.35 -12.71 0.91
CA ASP A 64 41.34 -12.69 -0.15
C ASP A 64 40.72 -13.02 -1.51
N GLY A 65 40.85 -12.12 -2.48
CA GLY A 65 40.35 -12.30 -3.84
C GLY A 65 39.46 -11.13 -4.31
N THR A 66 38.80 -11.33 -5.46
CA THR A 66 37.80 -10.36 -5.95
C THR A 66 36.52 -10.52 -5.16
N PRO A 67 36.02 -9.46 -4.49
CA PRO A 67 34.77 -9.53 -3.73
C PRO A 67 33.58 -9.94 -4.61
N ASP A 68 32.65 -10.64 -4.00
CA ASP A 68 31.35 -10.97 -4.63
C ASP A 68 30.65 -9.67 -5.09
N PRO A 69 30.30 -9.51 -6.38
CA PRO A 69 29.66 -8.29 -6.89
C PRO A 69 28.35 -7.96 -6.15
N CYS A 70 27.53 -8.96 -5.84
CA CYS A 70 26.28 -8.74 -5.10
C CYS A 70 26.55 -8.21 -3.67
N ALA A 71 27.61 -8.71 -3.00
CA ALA A 71 27.99 -8.21 -1.67
C ALA A 71 28.46 -6.73 -1.74
N VAL A 72 29.21 -6.35 -2.79
CA VAL A 72 29.61 -4.96 -3.02
C VAL A 72 28.39 -4.06 -3.19
N LEU A 73 27.42 -4.47 -4.01
CA LEU A 73 26.21 -3.70 -4.29
C LEU A 73 25.28 -3.62 -3.08
N ALA A 74 25.12 -4.72 -2.33
CA ALA A 74 24.34 -4.72 -1.09
C ALA A 74 24.99 -3.80 -0.02
N GLY A 75 26.31 -3.83 0.09
CA GLY A 75 27.05 -2.92 0.96
C GLY A 75 26.83 -1.45 0.60
N LEU A 76 26.96 -1.13 -0.69
CA LEU A 76 26.75 0.23 -1.18
C LEU A 76 25.32 0.70 -0.93
N TRP A 77 24.33 0.08 -1.56
CA TRP A 77 22.98 0.63 -1.64
C TRP A 77 22.10 0.29 -0.45
N LEU A 78 22.15 -0.95 0.06
CA LEU A 78 21.25 -1.36 1.15
C LEU A 78 21.78 -0.97 2.54
N LEU A 79 23.11 -0.88 2.69
CA LEU A 79 23.75 -0.63 3.98
C LEU A 79 24.48 0.73 4.07
N GLY A 80 24.58 1.48 2.95
CA GLY A 80 25.17 2.81 2.92
C GLY A 80 26.67 2.84 3.17
N LEU A 81 27.40 1.77 2.83
CA LEU A 81 28.85 1.68 3.04
C LEU A 81 29.63 2.49 2.00
N ASP A 82 30.77 3.03 2.42
CA ASP A 82 31.75 3.65 1.54
C ASP A 82 32.53 2.56 0.82
N ILE A 83 32.39 2.44 -0.50
CA ILE A 83 33.00 1.38 -1.30
C ILE A 83 34.17 1.92 -2.14
N PRO A 84 35.34 1.25 -2.17
CA PRO A 84 36.47 1.63 -3.02
C PRO A 84 36.11 1.60 -4.52
N ALA A 85 36.59 2.58 -5.28
CA ALA A 85 36.35 2.69 -6.72
C ALA A 85 36.68 1.41 -7.49
N GLY A 86 37.79 0.72 -7.12
CA GLY A 86 38.20 -0.53 -7.76
C GLY A 86 37.20 -1.68 -7.56
N GLN A 87 36.57 -1.78 -6.38
CA GLN A 87 35.54 -2.78 -6.11
C GLN A 87 34.24 -2.47 -6.88
N LEU A 88 33.84 -1.19 -6.95
CA LEU A 88 32.70 -0.77 -7.77
C LEU A 88 32.95 -1.04 -9.25
N GLN A 89 34.12 -0.75 -9.76
CA GLN A 89 34.49 -1.02 -11.15
C GLN A 89 34.49 -2.53 -11.47
N ALA A 90 34.88 -3.36 -10.52
CA ALA A 90 34.84 -4.83 -10.68
C ALA A 90 33.41 -5.38 -10.60
N ALA A 91 32.55 -4.83 -9.71
CA ALA A 91 31.15 -5.24 -9.55
C ALA A 91 30.27 -4.79 -10.72
N LEU A 92 30.55 -3.64 -11.33
CA LEU A 92 29.79 -3.03 -12.43
C LEU A 92 30.72 -2.75 -13.63
N PRO A 93 31.22 -3.80 -14.31
CA PRO A 93 32.26 -3.64 -15.31
C PRO A 93 31.83 -2.90 -16.58
N ARG A 94 30.54 -2.90 -16.92
CA ARG A 94 29.99 -2.22 -18.10
C ARG A 94 29.73 -0.75 -17.81
N LEU A 95 29.08 -0.47 -16.66
CA LEU A 95 28.74 0.88 -16.26
C LEU A 95 29.91 1.65 -15.70
N GLY A 96 30.70 1.01 -14.82
CA GLY A 96 31.85 1.61 -14.13
C GLY A 96 31.47 2.74 -13.17
N VAL A 97 32.47 3.25 -12.47
CA VAL A 97 32.29 4.34 -11.48
C VAL A 97 31.84 5.63 -12.16
N GLU A 98 32.39 5.95 -13.34
CA GLU A 98 31.99 7.17 -14.06
C GLU A 98 30.53 7.12 -14.52
N GLY A 99 30.05 5.94 -14.96
CA GLY A 99 28.63 5.75 -15.26
C GLY A 99 27.74 5.93 -14.04
N LEU A 100 28.15 5.37 -12.87
CA LEU A 100 27.42 5.57 -11.60
C LEU A 100 27.30 7.06 -11.23
N ARG A 101 28.40 7.84 -11.41
CA ARG A 101 28.38 9.28 -11.15
C ARG A 101 27.47 10.04 -12.10
N ARG A 102 27.53 9.72 -13.40
CA ARG A 102 26.66 10.35 -14.42
C ARG A 102 25.18 10.04 -14.20
N LEU A 103 24.88 8.86 -13.66
CA LEU A 103 23.50 8.50 -13.26
C LEU A 103 23.09 9.08 -11.90
N ASN A 104 23.97 9.82 -11.20
CA ASN A 104 23.75 10.32 -9.85
C ASN A 104 23.49 9.23 -8.79
N LEU A 105 24.00 8.02 -9.00
CA LEU A 105 23.78 6.89 -8.07
C LEU A 105 24.80 6.86 -6.93
N VAL A 106 25.93 7.52 -7.10
CA VAL A 106 27.01 7.64 -6.10
C VAL A 106 27.64 9.03 -6.12
N HIS A 107 28.22 9.39 -5.00
CA HIS A 107 29.08 10.58 -4.86
C HIS A 107 30.37 10.22 -4.11
N PRO A 108 31.47 10.99 -4.28
CA PRO A 108 32.71 10.76 -3.54
C PRO A 108 32.48 10.81 -2.03
N ALA A 109 33.01 9.84 -1.30
CA ALA A 109 33.03 9.89 0.15
C ALA A 109 33.92 11.06 0.60
N ALA A 110 33.46 11.84 1.61
CA ALA A 110 34.31 12.87 2.17
C ALA A 110 35.55 12.21 2.77
N ALA A 111 36.75 12.71 2.40
CA ALA A 111 37.99 12.27 3.02
C ALA A 111 37.86 12.44 4.55
N GLU A 112 37.99 11.38 5.33
CA GLU A 112 38.15 11.51 6.77
C GLU A 112 39.34 12.42 7.02
N ARG A 113 39.13 13.51 7.79
CA ARG A 113 40.28 14.33 8.24
C ARG A 113 41.18 13.39 9.02
N PRO A 114 42.49 13.24 8.63
CA PRO A 114 43.40 12.44 9.41
C PRO A 114 43.39 13.00 10.84
N THR A 115 43.04 12.17 11.80
CA THR A 115 43.30 12.47 13.21
C THR A 115 44.80 12.62 13.34
N ALA A 116 45.26 13.69 13.97
CA ALA A 116 46.64 14.18 14.00
C ALA A 116 47.68 13.20 14.59
N GLU A 117 47.37 11.91 14.73
CA GLU A 117 48.25 10.88 15.34
C GLU A 117 48.61 9.71 14.41
N ALA A 118 48.14 9.69 13.16
CA ALA A 118 48.54 8.62 12.23
C ALA A 118 49.83 8.99 11.45
N HIS A 119 50.99 8.77 12.05
CA HIS A 119 52.27 8.70 11.35
C HIS A 119 52.40 7.32 10.69
N GLY A 120 51.74 7.10 9.57
CA GLY A 120 51.89 5.92 8.71
C GLY A 120 52.09 6.37 7.28
N THR A 121 53.05 5.73 6.58
CA THR A 121 53.26 5.86 5.15
C THR A 121 51.96 5.66 4.38
N PRO A 122 51.70 6.40 3.27
CA PRO A 122 50.54 6.18 2.42
C PRO A 122 50.57 4.74 1.89
N GLY A 123 49.75 3.88 2.48
CA GLY A 123 49.52 2.51 2.05
C GLY A 123 48.31 2.45 1.12
N ALA A 124 48.02 1.29 0.56
CA ALA A 124 46.95 0.99 -0.40
C ALA A 124 45.53 1.40 0.02
N ASP A 125 45.37 2.13 1.13
CA ASP A 125 44.11 2.64 1.72
C ASP A 125 43.67 4.01 1.17
N ASP A 126 44.47 4.65 0.31
CA ASP A 126 44.16 5.95 -0.32
C ASP A 126 43.30 5.84 -1.60
N ALA A 127 42.69 4.69 -1.85
CA ALA A 127 41.80 4.51 -2.99
C ALA A 127 40.52 5.39 -2.83
N GLU A 128 40.22 6.15 -3.88
CA GLU A 128 38.97 6.94 -3.94
C GLU A 128 37.76 6.06 -3.58
N ARG A 129 36.96 6.50 -2.63
CA ARG A 129 35.75 5.78 -2.14
C ARG A 129 34.51 6.55 -2.51
N TYR A 130 33.42 5.82 -2.70
CA TYR A 130 32.14 6.36 -3.09
C TYR A 130 31.04 5.92 -2.12
N ARG A 131 30.13 6.85 -1.86
CA ARG A 131 28.89 6.66 -1.11
C ARG A 131 27.70 6.56 -2.02
N PRO A 132 26.62 5.85 -1.60
CA PRO A 132 25.37 5.87 -2.35
C PRO A 132 24.74 7.27 -2.30
N SER A 133 24.16 7.69 -3.41
CA SER A 133 23.30 8.89 -3.49
C SER A 133 21.82 8.51 -3.41
N VAL A 134 21.50 7.24 -3.64
CA VAL A 134 20.15 6.67 -3.65
C VAL A 134 20.14 5.33 -2.92
N ASP A 135 19.00 4.90 -2.46
CA ASP A 135 18.71 3.51 -2.14
C ASP A 135 18.32 2.81 -3.45
N LEU A 136 19.06 1.79 -3.85
CA LEU A 136 18.68 0.95 -4.98
C LEU A 136 18.59 -0.49 -4.50
N ARG A 137 17.37 -1.03 -4.51
CA ARG A 137 17.12 -2.37 -3.97
C ARG A 137 16.47 -3.30 -4.97
N PRO A 138 16.77 -4.59 -4.91
CA PRO A 138 16.01 -5.58 -5.65
C PRO A 138 14.57 -5.65 -5.10
N TYR A 139 13.65 -5.88 -6.01
CA TYR A 139 12.23 -6.02 -5.73
C TYR A 139 11.65 -7.15 -6.58
N GLN A 140 10.71 -7.92 -6.04
CA GLN A 140 9.98 -8.91 -6.81
C GLN A 140 8.51 -8.52 -6.92
N ALA A 141 8.00 -8.52 -8.14
CA ALA A 141 6.59 -8.33 -8.43
C ALA A 141 6.03 -9.59 -9.10
N GLU A 142 4.79 -9.93 -8.80
CA GLU A 142 4.07 -10.94 -9.53
C GLU A 142 3.46 -10.32 -10.79
N GLN A 143 3.79 -10.88 -11.95
CA GLN A 143 3.23 -10.52 -13.25
C GLN A 143 2.75 -11.79 -13.95
N GLU A 144 1.50 -11.82 -14.40
CA GLU A 144 0.89 -12.99 -15.05
C GLU A 144 1.16 -14.31 -14.27
N GLN A 145 1.10 -14.27 -12.93
CA GLN A 145 1.38 -15.40 -12.02
C GLN A 145 2.86 -15.86 -12.02
N VAL A 146 3.77 -15.06 -12.54
CA VAL A 146 5.23 -15.30 -12.50
C VAL A 146 5.90 -14.22 -11.67
N LEU A 147 6.82 -14.61 -10.79
CA LEU A 147 7.66 -13.66 -10.07
C LEU A 147 8.72 -13.09 -11.00
N VAL A 148 8.77 -11.76 -11.09
CA VAL A 148 9.71 -11.02 -11.92
C VAL A 148 10.61 -10.18 -11.03
N ASP A 149 11.93 -10.29 -11.25
CA ASP A 149 12.91 -9.47 -10.56
C ASP A 149 12.99 -8.08 -11.18
N LEU A 150 12.87 -7.08 -10.33
CA LEU A 150 12.92 -5.65 -10.63
C LEU A 150 13.95 -4.99 -9.70
N TRP A 151 14.29 -3.73 -9.99
CA TRP A 151 15.08 -2.87 -9.10
C TRP A 151 14.39 -1.53 -8.93
N VAL A 152 14.34 -1.03 -7.71
CA VAL A 152 13.68 0.23 -7.38
C VAL A 152 14.66 1.15 -6.68
N ALA A 153 14.88 2.32 -7.29
CA ALA A 153 15.62 3.42 -6.71
C ALA A 153 14.66 4.36 -5.97
N SER A 154 15.09 4.85 -4.82
CA SER A 154 14.45 5.90 -4.03
C SER A 154 15.51 6.73 -3.30
N ASP A 155 15.09 7.74 -2.54
CA ASP A 155 16.02 8.42 -1.64
C ASP A 155 16.51 7.48 -0.53
N LEU A 156 17.69 7.80 0.02
CA LEU A 156 18.30 7.03 1.10
C LEU A 156 17.37 6.98 2.32
N PRO A 157 17.16 5.83 2.94
CA PRO A 157 16.31 5.71 4.11
C PRO A 157 16.90 6.47 5.31
N ALA A 158 16.06 6.86 6.25
CA ALA A 158 16.46 7.59 7.46
C ALA A 158 17.60 6.91 8.24
N ALA A 159 17.68 5.58 8.20
CA ALA A 159 18.75 4.80 8.85
C ALA A 159 20.14 5.06 8.25
N GLN A 160 20.22 5.48 6.99
CA GLN A 160 21.48 5.81 6.29
C GLN A 160 21.80 7.31 6.30
N LEU A 161 20.86 8.16 6.76
CA LEU A 161 21.02 9.62 6.77
C LEU A 161 21.42 10.14 8.14
N GLN A 162 22.20 11.23 8.16
CA GLN A 162 22.51 12.01 9.36
C GLN A 162 21.64 13.29 9.34
N GLY A 163 20.51 13.28 10.04
CA GLY A 163 19.64 14.44 10.15
C GLY A 163 18.19 14.20 9.72
N PRO A 164 17.38 15.25 9.67
CA PRO A 164 16.00 15.15 9.20
C PRO A 164 15.95 14.90 7.70
N LEU A 165 14.88 14.25 7.25
CA LEU A 165 14.61 14.03 5.83
C LEU A 165 14.38 15.36 5.10
N HIS A 166 14.71 15.39 3.81
CA HIS A 166 14.42 16.55 2.96
C HIS A 166 12.91 16.71 2.73
N PRO A 167 12.36 17.92 2.57
CA PRO A 167 10.94 18.12 2.29
C PRO A 167 10.43 17.37 1.03
N GLU A 168 11.24 17.28 -0.01
CA GLU A 168 10.94 16.56 -1.26
C GLU A 168 11.50 15.12 -1.28
N HIS A 169 11.67 14.52 -0.10
CA HIS A 169 12.17 13.16 0.02
C HIS A 169 11.24 12.16 -0.67
N VAL A 170 11.81 11.29 -1.50
CA VAL A 170 11.07 10.23 -2.20
C VAL A 170 11.22 8.93 -1.44
N LEU A 171 10.12 8.53 -0.79
CA LEU A 171 10.09 7.29 -0.01
C LEU A 171 10.33 6.07 -0.90
N GLY A 172 11.08 5.11 -0.36
CA GLY A 172 11.25 3.79 -0.95
C GLY A 172 10.07 2.86 -0.67
N ILE A 173 10.28 1.59 -0.97
CA ILE A 173 9.29 0.53 -0.76
C ILE A 173 9.08 0.33 0.74
N GLY A 174 7.87 0.62 1.21
CA GLY A 174 7.46 0.45 2.60
C GLY A 174 6.22 -0.43 2.75
N GLY A 175 5.85 -0.73 4.00
CA GLY A 175 4.69 -1.58 4.32
C GLY A 175 3.37 -1.09 3.71
N ALA A 176 3.14 0.23 3.69
CA ALA A 176 1.96 0.83 3.07
C ALA A 176 1.91 0.55 1.56
N SER A 177 3.04 0.76 0.85
CA SER A 177 3.12 0.49 -0.59
C SER A 177 2.86 -0.98 -0.92
N LEU A 178 3.43 -1.91 -0.15
CA LEU A 178 3.22 -3.36 -0.32
C LEU A 178 1.77 -3.76 0.01
N THR A 179 1.18 -3.18 1.05
CA THR A 179 -0.23 -3.42 1.41
C THR A 179 -1.16 -2.97 0.28
N LEU A 180 -0.93 -1.79 -0.29
CA LEU A 180 -1.73 -1.31 -1.43
C LEU A 180 -1.55 -2.21 -2.65
N ALA A 181 -0.31 -2.54 -3.04
CA ALA A 181 -0.02 -3.41 -4.17
C ALA A 181 -0.71 -4.79 -4.07
N ALA A 182 -0.75 -5.36 -2.85
CA ALA A 182 -1.44 -6.63 -2.58
C ALA A 182 -2.97 -6.49 -2.49
N SER A 183 -3.49 -5.25 -2.38
CA SER A 183 -4.93 -4.97 -2.31
C SER A 183 -5.53 -4.55 -3.66
N ILE A 184 -4.72 -4.35 -4.70
CA ILE A 184 -5.21 -3.99 -6.03
C ILE A 184 -6.00 -5.16 -6.63
N HIS A 185 -7.25 -4.90 -7.01
CA HIS A 185 -8.03 -5.81 -7.82
C HIS A 185 -7.56 -5.76 -9.28
N ARG A 186 -6.76 -6.74 -9.66
CA ARG A 186 -6.05 -6.80 -10.95
C ARG A 186 -6.94 -7.40 -12.03
N THR A 187 -7.76 -6.56 -12.65
CA THR A 187 -8.48 -6.91 -13.89
C THR A 187 -7.88 -6.13 -15.05
N PRO A 188 -7.86 -6.68 -16.28
CA PRO A 188 -7.42 -5.93 -17.46
C PRO A 188 -8.22 -4.63 -17.60
N VAL A 189 -7.52 -3.50 -17.72
CA VAL A 189 -8.09 -2.16 -17.89
C VAL A 189 -7.39 -1.41 -19.01
N GLN A 190 -8.10 -0.48 -19.67
CA GLN A 190 -7.50 0.33 -20.72
C GLN A 190 -6.67 1.47 -20.14
N ARG A 191 -7.21 2.17 -19.14
CA ARG A 191 -6.56 3.35 -18.55
C ARG A 191 -6.57 3.29 -17.04
N ALA A 192 -5.38 3.33 -16.45
CA ALA A 192 -5.20 3.46 -15.02
C ALA A 192 -4.59 4.83 -14.66
N LEU A 193 -4.87 5.29 -13.44
CA LEU A 193 -4.27 6.48 -12.83
C LEU A 193 -3.61 6.09 -11.50
N GLU A 194 -2.36 6.49 -11.32
CA GLU A 194 -1.70 6.52 -10.02
C GLU A 194 -1.56 7.95 -9.54
N ILE A 195 -2.04 8.27 -8.35
CA ILE A 195 -1.95 9.58 -7.72
C ILE A 195 -0.89 9.53 -6.62
N GLY A 196 0.14 10.39 -6.70
CA GLY A 196 1.25 10.40 -5.77
C GLY A 196 2.18 9.22 -6.00
N THR A 197 2.78 9.14 -7.21
CA THR A 197 3.55 7.96 -7.64
C THR A 197 4.84 7.73 -6.85
N GLY A 198 5.45 8.77 -6.27
CA GLY A 198 6.69 8.66 -5.51
C GLY A 198 7.83 8.04 -6.34
N CYS A 199 8.29 6.85 -5.94
CA CYS A 199 9.27 6.08 -6.72
C CYS A 199 8.64 5.17 -7.79
N GLY A 200 7.31 5.23 -8.01
CA GLY A 200 6.62 4.48 -9.06
C GLY A 200 6.25 3.04 -8.68
N ILE A 201 6.24 2.68 -7.42
CA ILE A 201 6.03 1.27 -7.01
C ILE A 201 4.67 0.72 -7.46
N GLN A 202 3.57 1.48 -7.34
CA GLN A 202 2.26 1.02 -7.78
C GLN A 202 2.18 0.96 -9.31
N LEU A 203 2.83 1.89 -9.99
CA LEU A 203 2.89 1.92 -11.46
C LEU A 203 3.54 0.65 -12.01
N LEU A 204 4.59 0.12 -11.35
CA LEU A 204 5.21 -1.15 -11.75
C LEU A 204 4.21 -2.32 -11.72
N HIS A 205 3.27 -2.32 -10.75
CA HIS A 205 2.20 -3.32 -10.67
C HIS A 205 1.06 -3.06 -11.66
N LEU A 206 0.70 -1.79 -11.89
CA LEU A 206 -0.37 -1.41 -12.82
C LEU A 206 -0.05 -1.80 -14.27
N LEU A 207 1.21 -1.74 -14.67
CA LEU A 207 1.65 -2.08 -16.03
C LEU A 207 1.43 -3.54 -16.42
N ASP A 208 1.19 -4.43 -15.45
CA ASP A 208 0.86 -5.83 -15.71
C ASP A 208 -0.55 -6.01 -16.31
N HIS A 209 -1.50 -5.14 -15.95
CA HIS A 209 -2.91 -5.30 -16.31
C HIS A 209 -3.58 -4.04 -16.88
N ALA A 210 -2.87 -2.91 -16.97
CA ALA A 210 -3.35 -1.69 -17.63
C ALA A 210 -2.65 -1.49 -18.98
N GLU A 211 -3.42 -1.14 -20.02
CA GLU A 211 -2.85 -0.82 -21.35
C GLU A 211 -2.07 0.50 -21.31
N HIS A 212 -2.62 1.50 -20.61
CA HIS A 212 -1.99 2.83 -20.44
C HIS A 212 -2.14 3.30 -19.01
N VAL A 213 -1.05 3.80 -18.40
CA VAL A 213 -1.02 4.33 -17.04
C VAL A 213 -0.63 5.80 -17.05
N VAL A 214 -1.42 6.63 -16.40
CA VAL A 214 -1.05 8.00 -16.05
C VAL A 214 -0.59 8.00 -14.60
N ALA A 215 0.58 8.55 -14.33
CA ALA A 215 1.09 8.70 -12.97
C ALA A 215 1.34 10.18 -12.66
N THR A 216 0.77 10.65 -11.55
CA THR A 216 0.90 12.05 -11.14
C THR A 216 1.69 12.16 -9.84
N ASP A 217 2.45 13.23 -9.69
CA ASP A 217 3.08 13.63 -8.44
C ASP A 217 3.25 15.14 -8.37
N LEU A 218 3.22 15.69 -7.17
CA LEU A 218 3.50 17.11 -6.94
C LEU A 218 4.99 17.42 -7.12
N SER A 219 5.86 16.46 -6.74
CA SER A 219 7.31 16.58 -6.79
C SER A 219 7.87 16.16 -8.15
N ARG A 220 8.58 17.06 -8.81
CA ARG A 220 9.35 16.72 -10.02
C ARG A 220 10.39 15.64 -9.72
N ARG A 221 11.01 15.71 -8.54
CA ARG A 221 11.98 14.70 -8.07
C ARG A 221 11.38 13.29 -8.03
N ALA A 222 10.13 13.13 -7.55
CA ALA A 222 9.43 11.85 -7.54
C ALA A 222 9.24 11.30 -8.97
N LEU A 223 8.83 12.16 -9.90
CA LEU A 223 8.68 11.77 -11.31
C LEU A 223 10.03 11.37 -11.95
N ASP A 224 11.12 12.02 -11.58
CA ASP A 224 12.47 11.66 -12.07
C ASP A 224 12.89 10.26 -11.56
N PHE A 225 12.62 9.93 -10.29
CA PHE A 225 12.81 8.57 -9.76
C PHE A 225 11.92 7.55 -10.48
N THR A 226 10.65 7.87 -10.68
CA THR A 226 9.71 7.01 -11.42
C THR A 226 10.22 6.75 -12.85
N GLU A 227 10.65 7.78 -13.58
CA GLU A 227 11.19 7.64 -14.94
C GLU A 227 12.43 6.74 -14.94
N PHE A 228 13.37 6.96 -14.02
CA PHE A 228 14.55 6.10 -13.88
C PHE A 228 14.17 4.64 -13.63
N ASN A 229 13.25 4.38 -12.71
CA ASN A 229 12.79 3.03 -12.38
C ASN A 229 12.08 2.35 -13.55
N LEU A 230 11.30 3.09 -14.34
CA LEU A 230 10.69 2.59 -15.58
C LEU A 230 11.73 2.20 -16.62
N VAL A 231 12.74 3.06 -16.87
CA VAL A 231 13.82 2.77 -17.84
C VAL A 231 14.64 1.57 -17.38
N LEU A 232 14.98 1.48 -16.09
CA LEU A 232 15.77 0.37 -15.53
C LEU A 232 15.05 -0.97 -15.69
N ASN A 233 13.74 -1.00 -15.50
CA ASN A 233 12.94 -2.21 -15.56
C ASN A 233 12.20 -2.40 -16.90
N ALA A 234 12.43 -1.54 -17.89
CA ALA A 234 11.66 -1.52 -19.14
C ALA A 234 11.49 -2.89 -19.81
N PRO A 235 12.54 -3.74 -19.95
CA PRO A 235 12.36 -5.07 -20.54
C PRO A 235 11.45 -6.00 -19.75
N ALA A 236 11.50 -5.96 -18.42
CA ALA A 236 10.65 -6.77 -17.56
C ALA A 236 9.18 -6.26 -17.57
N LEU A 237 8.99 -4.96 -17.72
CA LEU A 237 7.68 -4.30 -17.81
C LEU A 237 7.09 -4.28 -19.23
N ARG A 238 7.79 -4.85 -20.21
CA ARG A 238 7.41 -4.82 -21.63
C ARG A 238 7.24 -3.39 -22.16
N LEU A 239 8.11 -2.49 -21.71
CA LEU A 239 8.19 -1.11 -22.16
C LEU A 239 9.34 -0.94 -23.18
N ASP A 240 9.13 -0.03 -24.14
CA ASP A 240 10.21 0.51 -24.95
C ASP A 240 10.84 1.69 -24.18
N PRO A 241 12.08 1.60 -23.71
CA PRO A 241 12.74 2.72 -23.04
C PRO A 241 12.92 3.92 -23.99
N GLY A 242 12.81 3.71 -25.31
CA GLY A 242 12.80 4.74 -26.34
C GLY A 242 11.49 5.50 -26.42
N ASP A 243 10.39 4.88 -26.04
CA ASP A 243 9.03 5.42 -26.14
C ASP A 243 8.16 4.99 -24.94
N LEU A 244 8.53 5.46 -23.74
CA LEU A 244 7.72 5.23 -22.55
C LEU A 244 6.31 5.77 -22.71
N GLY A 245 6.15 6.88 -23.48
CA GLY A 245 4.88 7.55 -23.71
C GLY A 245 3.82 6.70 -24.40
N ALA A 246 4.22 5.61 -25.06
CA ALA A 246 3.27 4.64 -25.63
C ALA A 246 2.39 3.98 -24.56
N ARG A 247 2.88 3.82 -23.32
CA ARG A 247 2.16 3.16 -22.23
C ARG A 247 2.09 3.95 -20.92
N VAL A 248 2.98 4.94 -20.73
CA VAL A 248 3.09 5.68 -19.44
C VAL A 248 3.15 7.18 -19.71
N GLU A 249 2.32 7.93 -19.01
CA GLU A 249 2.34 9.38 -18.99
C GLU A 249 2.65 9.87 -17.58
N LEU A 250 3.79 10.56 -17.38
CA LEU A 250 4.19 11.15 -16.10
C LEU A 250 3.80 12.64 -16.11
N VAL A 251 2.97 13.05 -15.15
CA VAL A 251 2.41 14.41 -15.12
C VAL A 251 2.62 15.05 -13.75
N GLN A 252 3.27 16.21 -13.74
CA GLN A 252 3.48 16.96 -12.50
C GLN A 252 2.23 17.78 -12.15
N GLY A 253 1.78 17.69 -10.89
CA GLY A 253 0.70 18.51 -10.35
C GLY A 253 0.08 17.94 -9.08
N SER A 254 -0.88 18.68 -8.52
CA SER A 254 -1.52 18.32 -7.25
C SER A 254 -2.71 17.39 -7.46
N LEU A 255 -2.67 16.22 -6.85
CA LEU A 255 -3.79 15.25 -6.82
C LEU A 255 -4.40 15.01 -8.22
N LEU A 256 -5.64 15.42 -8.41
CA LEU A 256 -6.43 15.24 -9.65
C LEU A 256 -6.37 16.42 -10.61
N GLU A 257 -5.78 17.56 -10.22
CA GLU A 257 -5.68 18.75 -11.08
C GLU A 257 -5.06 18.46 -12.46
N PRO A 258 -3.95 17.70 -12.57
CA PRO A 258 -3.32 17.43 -13.86
C PRO A 258 -4.16 16.57 -14.80
N VAL A 259 -5.17 15.89 -14.27
CA VAL A 259 -6.05 14.98 -15.02
C VAL A 259 -7.50 15.45 -15.05
N ALA A 260 -7.73 16.76 -14.82
CA ALA A 260 -9.06 17.34 -14.84
C ALA A 260 -9.83 16.97 -16.13
N GLY A 261 -11.08 16.51 -15.98
CA GLY A 261 -11.93 16.09 -17.09
C GLY A 261 -11.59 14.73 -17.72
N ARG A 262 -10.55 14.04 -17.24
CA ARG A 262 -10.20 12.67 -17.69
C ARG A 262 -10.86 11.64 -16.78
N ARG A 263 -11.16 10.46 -17.34
CA ARG A 263 -11.73 9.32 -16.63
C ARG A 263 -10.87 8.07 -16.80
N PHE A 264 -10.86 7.24 -15.76
CA PHE A 264 -10.01 6.06 -15.65
C PHE A 264 -10.83 4.85 -15.21
N ASP A 265 -10.41 3.68 -15.68
CA ASP A 265 -11.01 2.40 -15.29
C ASP A 265 -10.51 1.93 -13.92
N LEU A 266 -9.28 2.35 -13.58
CA LEU A 266 -8.68 2.07 -12.28
C LEU A 266 -7.93 3.31 -11.78
N ILE A 267 -8.19 3.71 -10.54
CA ILE A 267 -7.44 4.77 -9.84
C ILE A 267 -6.83 4.17 -8.59
N ILE A 268 -5.51 4.33 -8.43
CA ILE A 268 -4.76 3.86 -7.26
C ILE A 268 -4.08 5.04 -6.59
N SER A 269 -4.07 5.07 -5.27
CA SER A 269 -3.31 6.08 -4.53
C SER A 269 -2.89 5.61 -3.14
N ASN A 270 -1.65 5.91 -2.81
CA ASN A 270 -1.17 6.02 -1.42
C ASN A 270 -0.88 7.51 -1.16
N PRO A 271 -1.91 8.33 -0.93
CA PRO A 271 -1.74 9.78 -0.89
C PRO A 271 -0.96 10.24 0.34
N PRO A 272 -0.44 11.48 0.37
CA PRO A 272 0.24 12.04 1.54
C PRO A 272 -0.80 12.40 2.63
N PHE A 273 -1.34 11.39 3.30
CA PHE A 273 -2.43 11.52 4.28
C PHE A 273 -1.99 11.83 5.71
N VAL A 274 -0.69 12.03 5.98
CA VAL A 274 -0.24 12.30 7.35
C VAL A 274 -0.75 13.66 7.83
N ILE A 275 -1.52 13.63 8.92
CA ILE A 275 -2.02 14.83 9.58
C ILE A 275 -0.87 15.45 10.36
N THR A 276 -0.45 16.64 9.94
CA THR A 276 0.62 17.41 10.58
C THR A 276 0.02 18.66 11.22
N PRO A 277 0.37 18.98 12.48
CA PRO A 277 -0.09 20.20 13.14
C PRO A 277 0.23 21.46 12.32
N ARG A 278 -0.68 22.43 12.32
CA ARG A 278 -0.53 23.71 11.60
C ARG A 278 -0.20 24.85 12.56
N PRO A 279 1.09 25.08 12.91
CA PRO A 279 1.45 26.21 13.72
C PRO A 279 1.15 27.52 13.01
N ARG A 280 0.67 28.52 13.77
CA ARG A 280 0.39 29.85 13.22
C ARG A 280 1.67 30.49 12.70
N GLY A 281 1.73 30.77 11.38
CA GLY A 281 2.88 31.41 10.72
C GLY A 281 3.90 30.43 10.09
N GLU A 282 3.55 29.16 9.91
CA GLU A 282 4.39 28.19 9.22
C GLU A 282 4.74 28.65 7.79
N GLN A 283 6.03 28.55 7.42
CA GLN A 283 6.47 28.76 6.04
C GLN A 283 6.17 27.53 5.18
N ILE A 284 5.55 27.73 4.01
CA ILE A 284 5.15 26.66 3.07
C ILE A 284 6.34 25.76 2.70
N GLN A 285 7.55 26.32 2.63
CA GLN A 285 8.79 25.61 2.28
C GLN A 285 9.28 24.61 3.34
N ALA A 286 8.74 24.61 4.56
CA ALA A 286 9.11 23.68 5.63
C ALA A 286 8.27 22.38 5.64
N ARG A 287 7.37 22.19 4.66
CA ARG A 287 6.43 21.08 4.61
C ARG A 287 7.03 19.88 3.87
N TYR A 288 6.79 18.70 4.40
CA TYR A 288 7.17 17.44 3.75
C TYR A 288 6.14 17.07 2.69
N THR A 289 6.47 17.18 1.41
CA THR A 289 5.55 16.90 0.29
C THR A 289 5.10 15.46 0.23
N TYR A 290 5.94 14.50 0.65
CA TYR A 290 5.67 13.08 0.55
C TYR A 290 4.65 12.55 1.60
N ARG A 291 4.36 13.30 2.66
CA ARG A 291 3.45 12.86 3.72
C ARG A 291 2.42 13.90 4.15
N ASP A 292 2.72 15.18 4.00
CA ASP A 292 1.90 16.30 4.44
C ASP A 292 1.20 16.95 3.25
N GLY A 293 -0.09 16.67 3.08
CA GLY A 293 -0.91 17.19 1.99
C GLY A 293 -1.19 18.70 2.03
N GLY A 294 -0.63 19.45 2.99
CA GLY A 294 -0.80 20.89 3.08
C GLY A 294 -2.18 21.36 3.58
N ARG A 295 -3.07 20.44 3.94
CA ARG A 295 -4.41 20.69 4.48
C ARG A 295 -4.44 20.52 6.01
N ALA A 296 -5.49 20.99 6.67
CA ALA A 296 -5.71 20.76 8.10
C ALA A 296 -6.40 19.41 8.32
N GLY A 297 -5.96 18.66 9.31
CA GLY A 297 -6.57 17.37 9.63
C GLY A 297 -6.64 16.42 8.44
N ASP A 298 -7.78 15.80 8.25
CA ASP A 298 -8.08 14.86 7.15
C ASP A 298 -8.73 15.53 5.92
N GLU A 299 -8.64 16.87 5.79
CA GLU A 299 -9.26 17.61 4.68
C GLU A 299 -8.73 17.18 3.31
N LEU A 300 -7.45 16.80 3.19
CA LEU A 300 -6.91 16.28 1.93
C LEU A 300 -7.64 15.01 1.50
N MET A 301 -7.89 14.10 2.42
CA MET A 301 -8.62 12.86 2.13
C MET A 301 -10.07 13.17 1.75
N ALA A 302 -10.72 14.12 2.44
CA ALA A 302 -12.07 14.56 2.10
C ALA A 302 -12.16 15.14 0.68
N GLU A 303 -11.20 16.01 0.30
CA GLU A 303 -11.10 16.62 -1.03
C GLU A 303 -10.88 15.54 -2.11
N LEU A 304 -9.87 14.68 -1.90
CA LEU A 304 -9.53 13.63 -2.86
C LEU A 304 -10.70 12.67 -3.08
N ILE A 305 -11.25 12.11 -2.00
CA ILE A 305 -12.33 11.11 -2.08
C ILE A 305 -13.58 11.73 -2.69
N GLY A 306 -13.91 12.99 -2.32
CA GLY A 306 -15.06 13.71 -2.86
C GLY A 306 -14.99 13.92 -4.38
N ALA A 307 -13.80 14.05 -4.95
CA ALA A 307 -13.59 14.30 -6.38
C ALA A 307 -13.46 13.00 -7.22
N LEU A 308 -13.08 11.86 -6.61
CA LEU A 308 -12.85 10.61 -7.35
C LEU A 308 -14.02 10.15 -8.24
N PRO A 309 -15.30 10.26 -7.83
CA PRO A 309 -16.42 9.82 -8.67
C PRO A 309 -16.45 10.41 -10.08
N GLU A 310 -16.03 11.65 -10.24
CA GLU A 310 -16.01 12.34 -11.55
C GLU A 310 -14.92 11.80 -12.49
N HIS A 311 -13.88 11.17 -11.92
CA HIS A 311 -12.75 10.62 -12.63
C HIS A 311 -12.87 9.11 -12.91
N LEU A 312 -13.95 8.45 -12.50
CA LEU A 312 -14.21 7.04 -12.82
C LEU A 312 -15.01 6.91 -14.12
N THR A 313 -14.58 5.96 -14.97
CA THR A 313 -15.39 5.47 -16.09
C THR A 313 -16.57 4.65 -15.56
N ASP A 314 -17.53 4.33 -16.43
CA ASP A 314 -18.56 3.36 -16.10
C ASP A 314 -17.90 2.00 -15.84
N SER A 315 -18.19 1.40 -14.69
CA SER A 315 -17.51 0.22 -14.10
C SER A 315 -16.10 0.50 -13.55
N GLY A 316 -15.63 1.74 -13.57
CA GLY A 316 -14.34 2.12 -13.01
C GLY A 316 -14.27 1.97 -11.48
N THR A 317 -13.08 1.68 -10.98
CA THR A 317 -12.81 1.50 -9.53
C THR A 317 -11.69 2.44 -9.05
N ALA A 318 -11.75 2.83 -7.78
CA ALA A 318 -10.64 3.50 -7.10
C ALA A 318 -10.29 2.75 -5.81
N GLN A 319 -9.00 2.52 -5.59
CA GLN A 319 -8.48 1.83 -4.41
C GLN A 319 -7.37 2.66 -3.78
N LEU A 320 -7.55 3.02 -2.51
CA LEU A 320 -6.63 3.91 -1.80
C LEU A 320 -6.34 3.39 -0.40
N LEU A 321 -5.18 3.77 0.10
CA LEU A 321 -4.96 3.85 1.54
C LEU A 321 -5.37 5.24 2.03
N GLY A 322 -5.75 5.34 3.30
CA GLY A 322 -6.11 6.62 3.88
C GLY A 322 -6.26 6.58 5.38
N ASN A 323 -6.48 7.77 5.93
CA ASN A 323 -6.81 7.93 7.33
C ASN A 323 -7.97 8.93 7.49
N TRP A 324 -8.56 8.94 8.66
CA TRP A 324 -9.66 9.82 9.04
C TRP A 324 -9.64 10.13 10.53
N GLU A 325 -10.03 11.35 10.88
CA GLU A 325 -10.16 11.78 12.27
C GLU A 325 -11.41 11.18 12.93
N ILE A 326 -11.25 10.67 14.14
CA ILE A 326 -12.32 10.12 14.96
C ILE A 326 -12.55 11.08 16.13
N GLN A 327 -13.72 11.72 16.16
CA GLN A 327 -14.13 12.67 17.18
C GLN A 327 -15.17 12.07 18.17
N ASP A 328 -15.72 10.93 17.82
CA ASP A 328 -16.65 10.15 18.64
C ASP A 328 -16.22 8.68 18.63
N GLN A 329 -16.08 8.07 19.81
CA GLN A 329 -15.61 6.68 19.92
C GLN A 329 -16.60 5.67 19.32
N ASP A 330 -17.89 5.98 19.37
CA ASP A 330 -18.98 5.10 18.89
C ASP A 330 -19.31 5.33 17.40
N ALA A 331 -18.71 6.37 16.77
CA ALA A 331 -18.96 6.76 15.39
C ALA A 331 -17.63 6.97 14.60
N TRP A 332 -16.77 5.94 14.60
CA TRP A 332 -15.47 6.01 13.91
C TRP A 332 -15.60 6.34 12.42
N ASP A 333 -16.70 5.98 11.80
CA ASP A 333 -17.00 6.14 10.39
C ASP A 333 -17.74 7.44 10.03
N ALA A 334 -17.94 8.34 11.00
CA ALA A 334 -18.66 9.60 10.77
C ALA A 334 -18.01 10.45 9.66
N ARG A 335 -16.68 10.56 9.64
CA ARG A 335 -15.94 11.28 8.59
C ARG A 335 -16.04 10.58 7.23
N PRO A 336 -15.73 9.28 7.08
CA PRO A 336 -15.97 8.51 5.85
C PRO A 336 -17.40 8.64 5.30
N ARG A 337 -18.42 8.56 6.16
CA ARG A 337 -19.83 8.75 5.75
C ARG A 337 -20.09 10.15 5.19
N LEU A 338 -19.54 11.17 5.84
CA LEU A 338 -19.67 12.55 5.38
C LEU A 338 -19.04 12.73 3.99
N TRP A 339 -17.86 12.16 3.74
CA TRP A 339 -17.15 12.29 2.48
C TRP A 339 -17.91 11.72 1.29
N CYS A 340 -18.65 10.62 1.48
CA CYS A 340 -19.45 10.01 0.41
C CYS A 340 -20.94 10.38 0.44
N ALA A 341 -21.36 11.30 1.31
CA ALA A 341 -22.78 11.72 1.37
C ALA A 341 -23.28 12.37 0.08
N GLY A 342 -22.40 13.07 -0.65
CA GLY A 342 -22.70 13.70 -1.93
C GLY A 342 -22.45 12.84 -3.17
N PHE A 343 -22.07 11.58 -3.02
CA PHE A 343 -21.77 10.72 -4.17
C PHE A 343 -23.03 10.41 -4.98
N PRO A 344 -22.93 10.31 -6.32
CA PRO A 344 -23.98 9.78 -7.16
C PRO A 344 -24.46 8.39 -6.69
N ALA A 345 -25.73 8.06 -6.96
CA ALA A 345 -26.30 6.79 -6.52
C ALA A 345 -25.61 5.56 -7.14
N GLU A 346 -25.05 5.72 -8.32
CA GLU A 346 -24.30 4.68 -9.03
C GLU A 346 -22.88 4.47 -8.51
N VAL A 347 -22.40 5.26 -7.54
CA VAL A 347 -21.05 5.09 -6.98
C VAL A 347 -21.14 4.40 -5.64
N ASP A 348 -20.63 3.20 -5.54
CA ASP A 348 -20.48 2.45 -4.31
C ASP A 348 -19.23 2.89 -3.54
N ALA A 349 -19.27 2.73 -2.20
CA ALA A 349 -18.12 3.06 -1.35
C ALA A 349 -17.98 2.04 -0.22
N TRP A 350 -16.77 1.57 -0.03
CA TRP A 350 -16.40 0.66 1.05
C TRP A 350 -15.16 1.17 1.76
N PHE A 351 -15.31 1.44 3.05
CA PHE A 351 -14.23 1.86 3.95
C PHE A 351 -13.95 0.72 4.93
N ILE A 352 -12.70 0.29 5.00
CA ILE A 352 -12.24 -0.78 5.88
C ILE A 352 -11.23 -0.21 6.84
N GLN A 353 -11.62 0.02 8.10
CA GLN A 353 -10.70 0.45 9.16
C GLN A 353 -9.83 -0.73 9.59
N ARG A 354 -8.50 -0.58 9.43
CA ARG A 354 -7.52 -1.61 9.71
C ARG A 354 -6.75 -1.39 11.00
N ASP A 355 -6.56 -0.11 11.35
CA ASP A 355 -5.85 0.31 12.55
C ASP A 355 -6.45 1.59 13.11
N ARG A 356 -6.20 1.83 14.37
CA ARG A 356 -6.65 3.03 15.09
C ARG A 356 -5.57 3.41 16.11
N GLN A 357 -5.14 4.66 16.06
CA GLN A 357 -4.18 5.23 16.99
C GLN A 357 -4.83 6.40 17.74
N ASP A 358 -4.67 6.47 19.06
CA ASP A 358 -5.03 7.67 19.79
C ASP A 358 -4.09 8.83 19.41
N SER A 359 -4.44 10.06 19.82
CA SER A 359 -3.70 11.28 19.46
C SER A 359 -2.23 11.24 19.91
N ALA A 360 -1.92 10.59 21.03
CA ALA A 360 -0.57 10.44 21.54
C ALA A 360 0.23 9.42 20.73
N GLN A 361 -0.33 8.25 20.50
CA GLN A 361 0.27 7.20 19.66
C GLN A 361 0.54 7.70 18.23
N TYR A 362 -0.40 8.46 17.68
CA TYR A 362 -0.26 9.06 16.35
C TYR A 362 0.94 10.03 16.31
N ALA A 363 1.04 10.94 17.28
CA ALA A 363 2.16 11.87 17.38
C ALA A 363 3.51 11.11 17.52
N GLU A 364 3.56 10.08 18.36
CA GLU A 364 4.77 9.25 18.55
C GLU A 364 5.19 8.55 17.26
N THR A 365 4.25 7.97 16.53
CA THR A 365 4.49 7.28 15.27
C THR A 365 5.14 8.22 14.25
N TRP A 366 4.54 9.37 14.01
CA TRP A 366 5.02 10.28 12.97
C TRP A 366 6.25 11.12 13.36
N LEU A 367 6.45 11.37 14.65
CA LEU A 367 7.70 11.98 15.14
C LEU A 367 8.88 11.01 15.07
N ARG A 368 8.63 9.70 15.24
CA ARG A 368 9.64 8.66 15.05
C ARG A 368 9.98 8.49 13.57
N ASP A 369 8.98 8.42 12.72
CA ASP A 369 9.14 8.36 11.26
C ASP A 369 9.99 9.54 10.74
N ALA A 370 9.75 10.75 11.25
CA ALA A 370 10.55 11.94 10.94
C ALA A 370 11.94 11.95 11.59
N SER A 371 12.33 10.92 12.33
CA SER A 371 13.58 10.87 13.11
C SER A 371 13.75 12.05 14.11
N THR A 372 12.65 12.69 14.51
CA THR A 372 12.67 13.86 15.41
C THR A 372 13.17 13.51 16.81
N GLN A 373 13.07 12.25 17.24
CA GLN A 373 13.58 11.76 18.53
C GLN A 373 15.11 11.96 18.70
N ARG A 374 15.84 12.21 17.61
CA ARG A 374 17.28 12.56 17.67
C ARG A 374 17.55 13.95 18.28
N ASP A 375 16.53 14.83 18.31
CA ASP A 375 16.55 16.13 18.98
C ASP A 375 15.44 16.18 20.05
N PRO A 376 15.77 15.93 21.35
CA PRO A 376 14.77 15.84 22.41
C PRO A 376 13.97 17.14 22.64
N GLU A 377 14.52 18.30 22.36
CA GLU A 377 13.82 19.58 22.51
C GLU A 377 12.79 19.77 21.39
N SER A 378 13.20 19.53 20.16
CA SER A 378 12.31 19.56 19.00
C SER A 378 11.20 18.51 19.11
N TYR A 379 11.53 17.31 19.60
CA TYR A 379 10.56 16.23 19.83
C TYR A 379 9.45 16.69 20.80
N ARG A 380 9.82 17.21 21.99
CA ARG A 380 8.84 17.65 22.99
C ARG A 380 7.95 18.78 22.48
N ARG A 381 8.54 19.76 21.78
CA ARG A 381 7.79 20.88 21.21
C ARG A 381 6.78 20.38 20.18
N ARG A 382 7.22 19.57 19.20
CA ARG A 382 6.35 19.05 18.14
C ARG A 382 5.29 18.11 18.68
N TYR A 383 5.61 17.31 19.69
CA TYR A 383 4.64 16.44 20.35
C TYR A 383 3.50 17.26 20.99
N ALA A 384 3.86 18.36 21.69
CA ALA A 384 2.86 19.27 22.26
C ALA A 384 1.98 19.92 21.15
N GLU A 385 2.60 20.33 20.03
CA GLU A 385 1.89 20.89 18.88
C GLU A 385 0.86 19.88 18.31
N TYR A 386 1.18 18.60 18.22
CA TYR A 386 0.23 17.56 17.82
C TYR A 386 -0.97 17.46 18.76
N LEU A 387 -0.72 17.38 20.06
CA LEU A 387 -1.80 17.25 21.05
C LEU A 387 -2.69 18.50 21.11
N GLU A 388 -2.11 19.71 20.99
CA GLU A 388 -2.86 20.96 20.94
C GLU A 388 -3.73 21.05 19.68
N ASP A 389 -3.18 20.66 18.52
CA ASP A 389 -3.89 20.68 17.24
C ASP A 389 -5.07 19.68 17.25
N PHE A 390 -4.85 18.44 17.65
CA PHE A 390 -5.91 17.45 17.80
C PHE A 390 -6.95 17.86 18.86
N GLY A 391 -6.51 18.38 20.00
CA GLY A 391 -7.40 18.89 21.05
C GLY A 391 -8.29 20.04 20.55
N SER A 392 -7.76 20.93 19.69
CA SER A 392 -8.52 22.05 19.12
C SER A 392 -9.69 21.61 18.23
N ARG A 393 -9.61 20.41 17.64
CA ARG A 393 -10.62 19.78 16.79
C ARG A 393 -11.39 18.65 17.47
N ALA A 394 -11.17 18.42 18.78
CA ALA A 394 -11.74 17.32 19.55
C ALA A 394 -11.46 15.93 18.95
N VAL A 395 -10.28 15.75 18.35
CA VAL A 395 -9.86 14.46 17.79
C VAL A 395 -9.44 13.52 18.91
N LEU A 396 -10.12 12.38 19.02
CA LEU A 396 -9.84 11.32 20.00
C LEU A 396 -8.83 10.31 19.48
N ALA A 397 -8.92 10.02 18.18
CA ALA A 397 -8.08 9.05 17.51
C ALA A 397 -8.04 9.32 15.99
N VAL A 398 -7.11 8.66 15.31
CA VAL A 398 -7.05 8.59 13.84
C VAL A 398 -7.19 7.14 13.42
N GLY A 399 -8.18 6.86 12.56
CA GLY A 399 -8.36 5.58 11.91
C GLY A 399 -7.53 5.48 10.64
N PHE A 400 -7.02 4.29 10.34
CA PHE A 400 -6.27 3.99 9.12
C PHE A 400 -6.91 2.81 8.41
N GLY A 401 -6.90 2.85 7.08
CA GLY A 401 -7.47 1.73 6.36
C GLY A 401 -7.44 1.83 4.86
N MET A 402 -8.25 0.98 4.26
CA MET A 402 -8.43 0.86 2.82
C MET A 402 -9.77 1.47 2.40
N ILE A 403 -9.76 2.11 1.23
CA ILE A 403 -10.94 2.73 0.62
C ILE A 403 -11.10 2.12 -0.76
N PHE A 404 -12.28 1.59 -1.03
CA PHE A 404 -12.67 1.03 -2.31
C PHE A 404 -13.90 1.76 -2.81
N LEU A 405 -13.79 2.40 -3.97
CA LEU A 405 -14.92 3.03 -4.66
C LEU A 405 -15.14 2.30 -5.99
N ARG A 406 -16.39 2.23 -6.42
CA ARG A 406 -16.76 1.66 -7.71
C ARG A 406 -17.92 2.44 -8.31
N ARG A 407 -17.80 2.82 -9.57
CA ARG A 407 -18.92 3.33 -10.34
C ARG A 407 -19.59 2.18 -11.07
N ARG A 408 -20.88 1.96 -10.83
CA ARG A 408 -21.66 0.96 -11.54
C ARG A 408 -22.05 1.48 -12.93
N SER A 409 -21.97 0.61 -13.94
CA SER A 409 -22.48 0.91 -15.27
C SER A 409 -24.01 0.91 -15.24
N VAL A 410 -24.63 2.01 -15.62
CA VAL A 410 -26.08 2.16 -15.63
C VAL A 410 -26.47 2.93 -16.89
N ASP A 411 -27.42 2.41 -17.63
CA ASP A 411 -28.01 3.14 -18.76
C ASP A 411 -28.73 4.39 -18.27
N ALA A 412 -28.18 5.55 -18.61
CA ALA A 412 -28.75 6.84 -18.21
C ALA A 412 -30.20 6.96 -18.70
N GLY A 413 -31.15 7.08 -17.74
CA GLY A 413 -32.58 7.17 -18.05
C GLY A 413 -33.34 5.85 -17.95
N SER A 414 -32.68 4.72 -17.72
CA SER A 414 -33.33 3.42 -17.44
C SER A 414 -34.14 3.43 -16.13
N ALA A 415 -35.07 2.50 -15.99
CA ALA A 415 -35.78 2.30 -14.72
C ALA A 415 -34.80 1.83 -13.63
N GLU A 416 -33.77 1.08 -13.98
CA GLU A 416 -32.67 0.65 -13.12
C GLU A 416 -31.93 1.85 -12.52
N ALA A 417 -31.59 2.86 -13.33
CA ALA A 417 -30.91 4.07 -12.85
C ALA A 417 -31.68 4.80 -11.74
N ARG A 418 -33.02 4.72 -11.77
CA ARG A 418 -33.89 5.36 -10.77
C ARG A 418 -34.08 4.52 -9.49
N ALA A 419 -33.80 3.21 -9.57
CA ALA A 419 -34.00 2.25 -8.47
C ALA A 419 -32.70 1.87 -7.77
N ILE A 420 -31.54 2.40 -8.20
CA ILE A 420 -30.25 2.05 -7.61
C ILE A 420 -30.17 2.52 -6.16
N THR A 421 -29.99 1.57 -5.27
CA THR A 421 -29.57 1.85 -3.90
C THR A 421 -28.04 1.77 -3.85
N PRO A 422 -27.33 2.86 -3.48
CA PRO A 422 -25.89 2.83 -3.38
C PRO A 422 -25.45 1.88 -2.26
N TRP A 423 -24.46 1.05 -2.55
CA TRP A 423 -23.82 0.23 -1.53
C TRP A 423 -22.80 1.07 -0.78
N ARG A 424 -23.05 1.30 0.50
CA ARG A 424 -22.18 2.06 1.40
C ARG A 424 -21.83 1.17 2.57
N ARG A 425 -20.57 0.71 2.61
CA ARG A 425 -20.10 -0.21 3.63
C ARG A 425 -18.97 0.41 4.45
N PHE A 426 -19.10 0.30 5.76
CA PHE A 426 -18.10 0.77 6.72
C PHE A 426 -17.83 -0.39 7.67
N GLU A 427 -16.60 -0.91 7.63
CA GLU A 427 -16.20 -2.07 8.43
C GLU A 427 -14.96 -1.77 9.25
N GLU A 428 -14.95 -2.21 10.49
CA GLU A 428 -13.74 -2.24 11.31
C GLU A 428 -13.22 -3.68 11.39
N LEU A 429 -12.06 -3.91 10.81
CA LEU A 429 -11.41 -5.21 10.68
C LEU A 429 -9.95 -5.10 11.11
N THR A 430 -9.70 -4.98 12.41
CA THR A 430 -8.35 -4.77 13.00
C THR A 430 -7.53 -6.05 13.13
N GLY A 431 -8.14 -7.22 12.93
CA GLY A 431 -7.46 -8.52 12.97
C GLY A 431 -6.49 -8.75 11.80
N ALA A 432 -5.72 -9.83 11.85
CA ALA A 432 -4.85 -10.25 10.75
C ALA A 432 -5.68 -10.57 9.50
N VAL A 433 -5.15 -10.25 8.32
CA VAL A 433 -5.73 -10.59 7.01
C VAL A 433 -4.75 -11.48 6.25
N GLU A 434 -5.25 -12.18 5.24
CA GLU A 434 -4.43 -12.97 4.34
C GLU A 434 -4.34 -12.27 2.97
N GLN A 435 -3.11 -11.97 2.59
CA GLN A 435 -2.82 -11.35 1.29
C GLN A 435 -2.68 -12.41 0.19
N PRO A 436 -2.98 -12.07 -1.08
CA PRO A 436 -3.42 -10.77 -1.58
C PRO A 436 -4.93 -10.52 -1.36
N LEU A 437 -5.29 -9.28 -0.99
CA LEU A 437 -6.69 -8.90 -0.78
C LEU A 437 -7.43 -8.47 -2.05
N GLY A 438 -6.71 -8.11 -3.12
CA GLY A 438 -7.32 -7.61 -4.34
C GLY A 438 -8.45 -8.50 -4.89
N PRO A 439 -8.25 -9.83 -5.04
CA PRO A 439 -9.31 -10.74 -5.48
C PRO A 439 -10.52 -10.75 -4.55
N VAL A 440 -10.30 -10.68 -3.23
CA VAL A 440 -11.37 -10.68 -2.23
C VAL A 440 -12.21 -9.40 -2.29
N LEU A 441 -11.55 -8.24 -2.45
CA LEU A 441 -12.23 -6.96 -2.58
C LEU A 441 -13.07 -6.91 -3.85
N GLY A 442 -12.51 -7.34 -4.98
CA GLY A 442 -13.23 -7.43 -6.25
C GLY A 442 -14.42 -8.37 -6.21
N ALA A 443 -14.25 -9.57 -5.67
CA ALA A 443 -15.32 -10.55 -5.52
C ALA A 443 -16.45 -10.06 -4.59
N THR A 444 -16.10 -9.41 -3.47
CA THR A 444 -17.09 -8.82 -2.54
C THR A 444 -17.91 -7.73 -3.24
N ALA A 445 -17.24 -6.81 -3.98
CA ALA A 445 -17.93 -5.76 -4.72
C ALA A 445 -18.84 -6.32 -5.83
N ALA A 446 -18.42 -7.38 -6.52
CA ALA A 446 -19.22 -8.04 -7.55
C ALA A 446 -20.48 -8.73 -6.95
N ARG A 447 -20.33 -9.45 -5.83
CA ARG A 447 -21.46 -10.05 -5.12
C ARG A 447 -22.43 -9.00 -4.57
N ALA A 448 -21.91 -7.87 -4.04
CA ALA A 448 -22.74 -6.76 -3.59
C ALA A 448 -23.58 -6.16 -4.73
N GLU A 449 -22.98 -6.00 -5.91
CA GLU A 449 -23.72 -5.53 -7.10
C GLU A 449 -24.78 -6.53 -7.55
N SER A 450 -24.45 -7.81 -7.62
CA SER A 450 -25.37 -8.89 -8.01
C SER A 450 -26.56 -8.95 -7.04
N ALA A 451 -26.30 -8.98 -5.74
CA ALA A 451 -27.32 -9.00 -4.70
C ALA A 451 -28.22 -7.73 -4.70
N ALA A 452 -27.64 -6.57 -5.02
CA ALA A 452 -28.41 -5.33 -5.11
C ALA A 452 -29.28 -5.23 -6.38
N ARG A 453 -28.79 -5.81 -7.50
CA ARG A 453 -29.51 -5.83 -8.78
C ARG A 453 -30.67 -6.80 -8.78
N ASP A 454 -30.45 -8.01 -8.33
CA ASP A 454 -31.45 -9.07 -8.28
C ASP A 454 -31.24 -9.99 -7.07
N PRO A 455 -31.79 -9.61 -5.89
CA PRO A 455 -31.72 -10.48 -4.72
C PRO A 455 -32.34 -11.87 -4.93
N GLN A 456 -33.36 -11.97 -5.81
CA GLN A 456 -34.04 -13.23 -6.07
C GLN A 456 -33.12 -14.20 -6.82
N ALA A 457 -32.32 -13.72 -7.74
CA ALA A 457 -31.32 -14.55 -8.43
C ALA A 457 -30.35 -15.22 -7.45
N VAL A 458 -29.94 -14.53 -6.37
CA VAL A 458 -29.11 -15.13 -5.31
C VAL A 458 -29.84 -16.28 -4.61
N PHE A 459 -31.14 -16.12 -4.33
CA PHE A 459 -31.94 -17.16 -3.67
C PHE A 459 -32.22 -18.36 -4.59
N ASP A 460 -32.29 -18.13 -5.89
CA ASP A 460 -32.49 -19.19 -6.90
C ASP A 460 -31.19 -19.96 -7.22
N THR A 461 -30.06 -19.46 -6.72
CA THR A 461 -28.73 -20.07 -6.91
C THR A 461 -28.50 -21.17 -5.87
N VAL A 462 -27.76 -22.20 -6.26
CA VAL A 462 -27.23 -23.23 -5.36
C VAL A 462 -26.01 -22.68 -4.66
N LEU A 463 -26.08 -22.55 -3.34
CA LEU A 463 -25.01 -22.01 -2.54
C LEU A 463 -24.37 -23.08 -1.64
N ALA A 464 -23.05 -22.97 -1.46
CA ALA A 464 -22.29 -23.76 -0.51
C ALA A 464 -21.54 -22.87 0.46
N VAL A 465 -21.28 -23.36 1.66
CA VAL A 465 -20.38 -22.72 2.61
C VAL A 465 -18.97 -22.68 2.02
N ALA A 466 -18.33 -21.52 2.05
CA ALA A 466 -16.95 -21.37 1.59
C ALA A 466 -16.01 -22.32 2.39
N PRO A 467 -15.03 -22.97 1.75
CA PRO A 467 -14.24 -24.04 2.38
C PRO A 467 -13.36 -23.61 3.54
N ASP A 468 -13.10 -22.30 3.68
CA ASP A 468 -12.34 -21.69 4.76
C ASP A 468 -13.21 -21.23 5.94
N VAL A 469 -14.52 -21.37 5.85
CA VAL A 469 -15.46 -20.94 6.90
C VAL A 469 -15.59 -22.01 7.98
N THR A 470 -15.44 -21.55 9.23
CA THR A 470 -15.61 -22.39 10.42
C THR A 470 -16.65 -21.81 11.37
N GLU A 471 -17.22 -22.68 12.20
CA GLU A 471 -18.18 -22.29 13.23
C GLU A 471 -17.55 -22.35 14.62
N GLU A 472 -17.82 -21.32 15.46
CA GLU A 472 -17.51 -21.31 16.88
C GLU A 472 -18.78 -21.12 17.70
N ARG A 473 -18.99 -21.97 18.69
CA ARG A 473 -20.14 -21.89 19.62
C ARG A 473 -19.67 -21.55 21.03
N HIS A 474 -20.11 -20.42 21.54
CA HIS A 474 -19.86 -20.00 22.91
C HIS A 474 -21.04 -20.38 23.78
N GLN A 475 -20.83 -21.35 24.67
CA GLN A 475 -21.87 -21.91 25.52
C GLN A 475 -21.39 -21.97 26.97
N ARG A 476 -22.24 -21.56 27.91
CA ARG A 476 -21.95 -21.72 29.34
C ARG A 476 -22.06 -23.18 29.72
N PHE A 477 -21.27 -23.60 30.70
CA PHE A 477 -21.35 -24.94 31.24
C PHE A 477 -22.77 -25.23 31.77
N GLY A 478 -23.38 -26.32 31.28
CA GLY A 478 -24.72 -26.72 31.64
C GLY A 478 -25.87 -26.05 30.88
N ALA A 479 -25.61 -25.08 30.02
CA ALA A 479 -26.62 -24.53 29.12
C ALA A 479 -26.94 -25.54 28.00
N VAL A 480 -28.17 -25.50 27.50
CA VAL A 480 -28.64 -26.37 26.40
C VAL A 480 -28.27 -25.79 25.05
N HIS A 481 -28.24 -24.47 24.95
CA HIS A 481 -27.97 -23.76 23.69
C HIS A 481 -26.80 -22.78 23.85
N PRO A 482 -26.02 -22.52 22.78
CA PRO A 482 -25.00 -21.49 22.79
C PRO A 482 -25.62 -20.10 22.93
N GLU A 483 -24.92 -19.19 23.62
CA GLU A 483 -25.32 -17.78 23.71
C GLU A 483 -24.90 -16.99 22.45
N VAL A 484 -23.77 -17.39 21.84
CA VAL A 484 -23.23 -16.78 20.63
C VAL A 484 -22.73 -17.87 19.70
N ILE A 485 -23.10 -17.75 18.43
CA ILE A 485 -22.56 -18.56 17.33
C ILE A 485 -21.82 -17.62 16.42
N LEU A 486 -20.54 -17.90 16.13
CA LEU A 486 -19.72 -17.12 15.22
C LEU A 486 -19.41 -17.95 13.97
N ALA A 487 -19.62 -17.38 12.79
CA ALA A 487 -19.03 -17.86 11.56
C ALA A 487 -17.70 -17.09 11.34
N ARG A 488 -16.61 -17.83 11.05
CA ARG A 488 -15.28 -17.27 10.84
C ARG A 488 -14.72 -17.66 9.49
N GLN A 489 -14.17 -16.68 8.78
CA GLN A 489 -13.38 -16.90 7.57
C GLN A 489 -11.92 -17.19 7.92
N GLY A 490 -11.33 -18.21 7.31
CA GLY A 490 -9.92 -18.57 7.46
C GLY A 490 -9.00 -17.78 6.52
N ALA A 491 -9.53 -17.26 5.42
CA ALA A 491 -8.79 -16.57 4.36
C ALA A 491 -9.24 -15.12 4.16
N GLY A 492 -8.50 -14.38 3.33
CA GLY A 492 -8.82 -13.02 2.91
C GLY A 492 -8.94 -12.04 4.08
N LEU A 493 -10.09 -11.40 4.22
CA LEU A 493 -10.34 -10.41 5.30
C LEU A 493 -10.52 -11.06 6.68
N ARG A 494 -10.63 -12.38 6.75
CA ARG A 494 -10.77 -13.16 8.01
C ARG A 494 -11.85 -12.61 8.94
N ARG A 495 -13.01 -12.30 8.36
CA ARG A 495 -14.15 -11.79 9.12
C ARG A 495 -14.60 -12.79 10.17
N SER A 496 -15.07 -12.27 11.27
CA SER A 496 -15.80 -13.04 12.29
C SER A 496 -17.15 -12.37 12.50
N ARG A 497 -18.23 -13.10 12.29
CA ARG A 497 -19.59 -12.60 12.35
C ARG A 497 -20.43 -13.43 13.30
N ALA A 498 -21.17 -12.77 14.18
CA ALA A 498 -22.24 -13.43 14.93
C ALA A 498 -23.40 -13.76 13.96
N VAL A 499 -23.83 -15.01 13.98
CA VAL A 499 -24.94 -15.51 13.16
C VAL A 499 -26.09 -15.98 14.05
N SER A 500 -27.32 -15.86 13.52
CA SER A 500 -28.49 -16.42 14.20
C SER A 500 -28.44 -17.94 14.24
N SER A 501 -29.17 -18.57 15.14
CA SER A 501 -29.30 -20.03 15.18
C SER A 501 -29.86 -20.59 13.85
N ALA A 502 -30.75 -19.84 13.21
CA ALA A 502 -31.33 -20.19 11.94
C ALA A 502 -30.29 -20.12 10.80
N ALA A 503 -29.48 -19.04 10.77
CA ALA A 503 -28.40 -18.93 9.79
C ALA A 503 -27.30 -19.96 10.02
N ALA A 504 -26.97 -20.31 11.27
CA ALA A 504 -26.04 -21.39 11.57
C ALA A 504 -26.56 -22.74 11.08
N GLY A 505 -27.87 -23.00 11.26
CA GLY A 505 -28.53 -24.19 10.71
C GLY A 505 -28.49 -24.24 9.18
N LEU A 506 -28.74 -23.10 8.51
CA LEU A 506 -28.67 -22.95 7.07
C LEU A 506 -27.24 -23.18 6.57
N LEU A 507 -26.23 -22.55 7.18
CA LEU A 507 -24.82 -22.76 6.85
C LEU A 507 -24.42 -24.23 6.98
N GLY A 508 -24.92 -24.93 8.03
CA GLY A 508 -24.66 -26.36 8.19
C GLY A 508 -25.33 -27.26 7.15
N ALA A 509 -26.34 -26.76 6.43
CA ALA A 509 -27.06 -27.48 5.37
C ALA A 509 -26.69 -27.02 3.94
N ALA A 510 -25.92 -25.94 3.81
CA ALA A 510 -25.51 -25.37 2.52
C ALA A 510 -24.27 -26.13 1.97
N ASP A 511 -24.51 -27.30 1.42
CA ASP A 511 -23.51 -28.23 0.88
C ASP A 511 -23.36 -28.17 -0.65
N GLY A 512 -24.11 -27.28 -1.31
CA GLY A 512 -24.09 -27.12 -2.76
C GLY A 512 -25.07 -28.03 -3.51
N GLU A 513 -26.04 -28.65 -2.81
CA GLU A 513 -27.06 -29.49 -3.46
C GLU A 513 -28.39 -28.76 -3.69
N TYR A 514 -28.71 -27.78 -2.83
CA TYR A 514 -30.02 -27.12 -2.84
C TYR A 514 -29.91 -25.62 -3.10
N GLN A 515 -30.95 -25.07 -3.74
CA GLN A 515 -31.07 -23.61 -3.88
C GLN A 515 -31.25 -22.94 -2.52
N ALA A 516 -30.70 -21.75 -2.36
CA ALA A 516 -30.79 -20.99 -1.12
C ALA A 516 -32.23 -20.77 -0.66
N ALA A 517 -33.18 -20.51 -1.59
CA ALA A 517 -34.59 -20.37 -1.27
C ALA A 517 -35.17 -21.63 -0.61
N ALA A 518 -34.82 -22.82 -1.10
CA ALA A 518 -35.30 -24.06 -0.53
C ALA A 518 -34.74 -24.30 0.89
N LEU A 519 -33.48 -24.00 1.12
CA LEU A 519 -32.84 -24.08 2.43
C LEU A 519 -33.47 -23.08 3.42
N ILE A 520 -33.71 -21.84 2.99
CA ILE A 520 -34.36 -20.81 3.80
C ILE A 520 -35.75 -21.29 4.29
N THR A 521 -36.60 -21.75 3.35
CA THR A 521 -37.93 -22.23 3.68
C THR A 521 -37.90 -23.46 4.61
N ALA A 522 -36.99 -24.42 4.36
CA ALA A 522 -36.85 -25.61 5.18
C ALA A 522 -36.38 -25.28 6.61
N VAL A 523 -35.39 -24.43 6.77
CA VAL A 523 -34.86 -24.03 8.07
C VAL A 523 -35.91 -23.23 8.84
N ALA A 524 -36.60 -22.28 8.19
CA ALA A 524 -37.67 -21.49 8.83
C ALA A 524 -38.79 -22.38 9.32
N ALA A 525 -39.24 -23.36 8.51
CA ALA A 525 -40.26 -24.31 8.90
C ALA A 525 -39.85 -25.20 10.08
N LEU A 526 -38.58 -25.58 10.18
CA LEU A 526 -38.06 -26.38 11.29
C LEU A 526 -37.92 -25.59 12.60
N MET A 527 -37.76 -24.27 12.53
CA MET A 527 -37.50 -23.42 13.68
C MET A 527 -38.72 -22.58 14.12
N ALA A 528 -39.75 -22.54 13.31
CA ALA A 528 -41.01 -21.88 13.68
C ALA A 528 -41.67 -22.58 14.88
N ASP A 529 -42.18 -21.81 15.81
CA ASP A 529 -42.89 -22.29 16.99
C ASP A 529 -44.10 -21.35 17.33
N GLU A 530 -44.77 -21.56 18.48
CA GLU A 530 -45.90 -20.74 18.88
C GLU A 530 -45.57 -19.25 19.10
N SER A 531 -44.29 -18.91 19.25
CA SER A 531 -43.78 -17.55 19.51
C SER A 531 -43.17 -16.88 18.29
N THR A 532 -42.82 -17.64 17.25
CA THR A 532 -42.07 -17.15 16.09
C THR A 532 -42.73 -17.64 14.79
N ASP A 533 -43.22 -16.70 13.97
CA ASP A 533 -43.86 -16.99 12.70
C ASP A 533 -42.81 -17.43 11.67
N GLN A 534 -43.19 -18.42 10.86
CA GLN A 534 -42.34 -18.93 9.78
C GLN A 534 -42.04 -17.84 8.73
N GLU A 535 -42.97 -16.98 8.38
CA GLU A 535 -42.78 -15.91 7.39
C GLU A 535 -41.80 -14.85 7.88
N ASP A 536 -41.84 -14.49 9.15
CA ASP A 536 -40.89 -13.57 9.79
C ASP A 536 -39.49 -14.18 9.81
N LEU A 537 -39.35 -15.47 10.11
CA LEU A 537 -38.08 -16.20 10.04
C LEU A 537 -37.50 -16.27 8.62
N GLU A 538 -38.33 -16.57 7.62
CA GLU A 538 -37.91 -16.59 6.22
C GLU A 538 -37.39 -15.22 5.79
N GLN A 539 -38.06 -14.13 6.16
CA GLN A 539 -37.64 -12.78 5.82
C GLN A 539 -36.32 -12.40 6.51
N ALA A 540 -36.15 -12.76 7.77
CA ALA A 540 -34.89 -12.54 8.50
C ALA A 540 -33.76 -13.33 7.90
N LEU A 541 -33.98 -14.62 7.59
CA LEU A 541 -32.96 -15.48 6.92
C LEU A 541 -32.58 -14.97 5.53
N ARG A 542 -33.55 -14.51 4.72
CA ARG A 542 -33.27 -13.90 3.42
C ARG A 542 -32.30 -12.72 3.56
N SER A 543 -32.51 -11.85 4.51
CA SER A 543 -31.62 -10.72 4.76
C SER A 543 -30.23 -11.18 5.18
N GLU A 544 -30.14 -12.15 6.10
CA GLU A 544 -28.87 -12.67 6.60
C GLU A 544 -28.09 -13.46 5.53
N VAL A 545 -28.78 -14.24 4.70
CA VAL A 545 -28.17 -14.98 3.57
C VAL A 545 -27.57 -14.02 2.53
N LEU A 546 -28.25 -12.92 2.19
CA LEU A 546 -27.68 -11.90 1.29
C LEU A 546 -26.38 -11.31 1.84
N GLU A 547 -26.35 -11.00 3.14
CA GLU A 547 -25.15 -10.48 3.77
C GLU A 547 -24.02 -11.51 3.80
N LEU A 548 -24.34 -12.78 4.16
CA LEU A 548 -23.37 -13.88 4.15
C LEU A 548 -22.82 -14.16 2.75
N TYR A 549 -23.65 -14.06 1.70
CA TYR A 549 -23.23 -14.17 0.31
C TYR A 549 -22.31 -13.01 -0.09
N VAL A 550 -22.70 -11.77 0.19
CA VAL A 550 -21.88 -10.59 -0.13
C VAL A 550 -20.53 -10.66 0.56
N GLU A 551 -20.49 -11.04 1.83
CA GLU A 551 -19.26 -11.16 2.61
C GLU A 551 -18.41 -12.38 2.21
N GLY A 552 -18.96 -13.34 1.49
CA GLY A 552 -18.25 -14.54 1.02
C GLY A 552 -18.20 -15.68 2.02
N TYR A 553 -19.14 -15.75 2.98
CA TYR A 553 -19.35 -16.97 3.77
C TYR A 553 -20.08 -18.05 2.98
N LEU A 554 -20.88 -17.63 2.00
CA LEU A 554 -21.53 -18.47 1.02
C LEU A 554 -20.98 -18.16 -0.37
N SER A 555 -20.75 -19.18 -1.18
CA SER A 555 -20.31 -19.08 -2.56
C SER A 555 -21.21 -19.90 -3.48
N GLU A 556 -21.29 -19.53 -4.74
CA GLU A 556 -21.95 -20.31 -5.77
C GLU A 556 -21.23 -21.66 -5.94
N SER A 557 -22.00 -22.74 -6.03
CA SER A 557 -21.49 -24.11 -6.15
C SER A 557 -21.09 -24.46 -7.59
#